data_5b4c713f7b2844e4db69b86619f6e563
#
_entry.id   5b4c713f7b2844e4db69b86619f6e563
#
_cell.length_a   1.000
_cell.length_b   1.000
_cell.length_c   1.000
_cell.angle_alpha   90.00
_cell.angle_beta   90.00
_cell.angle_gamma   90.00
#
_symmetry.space_group_name_H-M   'P 1'
#
loop_
_entity.id
_entity.type
_entity.pdbx_description
1 polymer ?
#
loop_
_entity_poly.entity_id
_entity_poly.type
_entity_poly.pdbx_seq_one_letter_code
_entity_poly.pdbx_strand_id
1 'polypeptide(L)'
;TAELVLISAPWDVTVSYGAGAAYAPDAIIEASTQLDFHDPLAPGVWRRGIATADVDYSLLESSQRLRADAARVIDHLEGGGCLEDDYVVRKVRRVNEGCMSMNANVGAQASRWLDAGKTVGLVGGDHSTPYGLIRALGARHAAFGILHVDAHCDLRDAYEGFEFSHASIMFNVLRDVPQVTKIAQVAVRDFSESEAALAASSGRIATFDDLSLAAALFRGETWDAQCRCIVDALPQEVYVSFDIDALTFENCPHTGTPVSGGLTFNQAVWLLDTLTRSGRRIIGFDVVEVCPAPDERIDAITGARMLWKLCGQTLKSNES
;
A
#
# COMPACT_ATOMS: atom_id res chain seq x y z
N THR A 1 -19.65 -17.31 -3.33
CA THR A 1 -18.87 -18.05 -2.31
C THR A 1 -17.36 -17.77 -2.40
N ALA A 2 -16.96 -16.55 -2.80
CA ALA A 2 -15.55 -16.17 -2.88
C ALA A 2 -14.88 -16.23 -1.51
N GLU A 3 -13.64 -16.70 -1.44
CA GLU A 3 -12.85 -16.71 -0.21
C GLU A 3 -12.11 -15.38 0.01
N LEU A 4 -11.78 -14.67 -1.07
CA LEU A 4 -11.13 -13.37 -1.04
C LEU A 4 -12.07 -12.30 -1.61
N VAL A 5 -12.17 -11.18 -0.91
CA VAL A 5 -12.97 -10.03 -1.33
C VAL A 5 -12.07 -8.80 -1.45
N LEU A 6 -12.16 -8.15 -2.60
CA LEU A 6 -11.50 -6.88 -2.87
C LEU A 6 -12.45 -5.74 -2.54
N ILE A 7 -12.00 -4.83 -1.69
CA ILE A 7 -12.66 -3.54 -1.44
C ILE A 7 -11.90 -2.43 -2.14
N SER A 8 -12.59 -1.37 -2.55
CA SER A 8 -12.02 -0.24 -3.27
C SER A 8 -12.03 1.02 -2.42
N ALA A 9 -10.93 1.78 -2.48
CA ALA A 9 -10.82 3.08 -1.80
C ALA A 9 -10.35 4.17 -2.78
N PRO A 10 -11.27 4.76 -3.57
CA PRO A 10 -10.95 5.80 -4.56
C PRO A 10 -10.66 7.15 -3.87
N TRP A 11 -9.41 7.33 -3.44
CA TRP A 11 -8.97 8.45 -2.61
C TRP A 11 -7.52 8.84 -2.88
N ASP A 12 -7.22 10.15 -3.03
CA ASP A 12 -5.87 10.68 -3.23
C ASP A 12 -5.73 12.12 -2.72
N VAL A 13 -6.34 12.42 -1.59
CA VAL A 13 -6.49 13.80 -1.09
C VAL A 13 -5.17 14.47 -0.75
N THR A 14 -4.23 13.73 -0.16
CA THR A 14 -3.01 14.30 0.43
C THR A 14 -1.77 14.15 -0.45
N VAL A 15 -1.92 13.64 -1.68
CA VAL A 15 -0.78 13.49 -2.59
C VAL A 15 -0.09 14.84 -2.85
N SER A 16 1.24 14.85 -2.78
CA SER A 16 2.02 16.10 -2.82
C SER A 16 2.48 16.47 -4.24
N TYR A 17 2.66 15.50 -5.14
CA TYR A 17 3.21 15.74 -6.48
C TYR A 17 2.24 15.32 -7.58
N GLY A 18 2.06 14.03 -7.83
CA GLY A 18 1.15 13.51 -8.87
C GLY A 18 -0.20 13.09 -8.29
N ALA A 19 -1.31 13.58 -8.85
CA ALA A 19 -2.66 13.15 -8.49
C ALA A 19 -3.22 12.20 -9.56
N GLY A 20 -4.19 11.36 -9.18
CA GLY A 20 -4.86 10.43 -10.09
C GLY A 20 -5.05 9.03 -9.53
N ALA A 21 -4.41 8.71 -8.40
CA ALA A 21 -4.53 7.41 -7.75
C ALA A 21 -5.98 7.09 -7.32
N ALA A 22 -6.81 8.09 -7.05
CA ALA A 22 -8.24 7.90 -6.76
C ALA A 22 -9.01 7.16 -7.89
N TYR A 23 -8.51 7.17 -9.12
CA TYR A 23 -9.11 6.47 -10.26
C TYR A 23 -8.54 5.05 -10.47
N ALA A 24 -7.55 4.66 -9.69
CA ALA A 24 -6.91 3.34 -9.81
C ALA A 24 -7.89 2.16 -9.64
N PRO A 25 -8.83 2.15 -8.67
CA PRO A 25 -9.69 0.99 -8.48
C PRO A 25 -10.44 0.58 -9.74
N ASP A 26 -11.10 1.52 -10.41
CA ASP A 26 -11.86 1.24 -11.63
C ASP A 26 -10.94 0.82 -12.78
N ALA A 27 -9.81 1.53 -12.98
CA ALA A 27 -8.87 1.23 -14.05
C ALA A 27 -8.20 -0.16 -13.89
N ILE A 28 -7.83 -0.53 -12.67
CA ILE A 28 -7.25 -1.84 -12.35
C ILE A 28 -8.27 -2.96 -12.58
N ILE A 29 -9.52 -2.79 -12.13
CA ILE A 29 -10.58 -3.78 -12.34
C ILE A 29 -10.90 -3.92 -13.82
N GLU A 30 -10.98 -2.81 -14.59
CA GLU A 30 -11.14 -2.87 -16.05
C GLU A 30 -9.98 -3.64 -16.70
N ALA A 31 -8.72 -3.29 -16.38
CA ALA A 31 -7.54 -3.95 -16.93
C ALA A 31 -7.48 -5.44 -16.56
N SER A 32 -8.02 -5.82 -15.39
CA SER A 32 -8.02 -7.22 -14.93
C SER A 32 -8.85 -8.15 -15.84
N THR A 33 -9.76 -7.63 -16.64
CA THR A 33 -10.55 -8.40 -17.62
C THR A 33 -9.69 -9.04 -18.74
N GLN A 34 -8.45 -8.59 -18.88
CA GLN A 34 -7.48 -9.12 -19.86
C GLN A 34 -6.47 -10.11 -19.26
N LEU A 35 -6.68 -10.54 -18.00
CA LEU A 35 -5.78 -11.48 -17.33
C LEU A 35 -6.14 -12.93 -17.66
N ASP A 36 -5.12 -13.73 -17.97
CA ASP A 36 -5.23 -15.18 -17.95
C ASP A 36 -5.16 -15.69 -16.52
N PHE A 37 -6.03 -16.64 -16.15
CA PHE A 37 -6.13 -17.16 -14.78
C PHE A 37 -5.05 -18.18 -14.42
N HIS A 38 -4.23 -18.62 -15.38
CA HIS A 38 -3.13 -19.53 -15.07
C HIS A 38 -1.97 -18.78 -14.43
N ASP A 39 -1.64 -19.16 -13.19
CA ASP A 39 -0.44 -18.68 -12.50
C ASP A 39 0.40 -19.91 -12.09
N PRO A 40 1.64 -20.06 -12.62
CA PRO A 40 2.49 -21.20 -12.29
C PRO A 40 2.93 -21.21 -10.82
N LEU A 41 2.95 -20.06 -10.14
CA LEU A 41 3.31 -19.95 -8.73
C LEU A 41 2.13 -20.24 -7.78
N ALA A 42 0.90 -20.11 -8.29
CA ALA A 42 -0.33 -20.35 -7.54
C ALA A 42 -1.37 -21.07 -8.42
N PRO A 43 -1.12 -22.31 -8.86
CA PRO A 43 -1.94 -23.00 -9.83
C PRO A 43 -3.33 -23.31 -9.28
N GLY A 44 -4.36 -22.88 -10.01
CA GLY A 44 -5.75 -23.22 -9.69
C GLY A 44 -6.42 -22.43 -8.56
N VAL A 45 -5.71 -21.50 -7.89
CA VAL A 45 -6.25 -20.71 -6.76
C VAL A 45 -7.49 -19.89 -7.14
N TRP A 46 -7.62 -19.49 -8.40
CA TRP A 46 -8.79 -18.75 -8.89
C TRP A 46 -10.13 -19.49 -8.67
N ARG A 47 -10.09 -20.83 -8.54
CA ARG A 47 -11.30 -21.65 -8.28
C ARG A 47 -11.85 -21.44 -6.87
N ARG A 48 -11.05 -20.90 -5.95
CA ARG A 48 -11.49 -20.55 -4.58
C ARG A 48 -12.36 -19.29 -4.56
N GLY A 49 -12.34 -18.53 -5.67
CA GLY A 49 -13.15 -17.35 -5.90
C GLY A 49 -12.55 -16.07 -5.32
N ILE A 50 -12.49 -15.08 -6.20
CA ILE A 50 -12.14 -13.70 -5.89
C ILE A 50 -13.35 -12.86 -6.30
N ALA A 51 -13.81 -11.97 -5.44
CA ALA A 51 -14.92 -11.08 -5.72
C ALA A 51 -14.54 -9.63 -5.42
N THR A 52 -15.11 -8.70 -6.13
CA THR A 52 -15.05 -7.27 -5.81
C THR A 52 -16.32 -6.87 -5.05
N ALA A 53 -16.17 -6.08 -3.98
CA ALA A 53 -17.28 -5.38 -3.36
C ALA A 53 -17.72 -4.20 -4.22
N ASP A 54 -18.95 -3.73 -4.03
CA ASP A 54 -19.43 -2.53 -4.70
C ASP A 54 -18.55 -1.32 -4.29
N VAL A 55 -18.19 -0.50 -5.27
CA VAL A 55 -17.39 0.71 -5.05
C VAL A 55 -18.26 1.80 -4.41
N ASP A 56 -17.79 2.37 -3.30
CA ASP A 56 -18.42 3.54 -2.69
C ASP A 56 -17.92 4.83 -3.38
N TYR A 57 -18.60 5.25 -4.43
CA TYR A 57 -18.25 6.46 -5.17
C TYR A 57 -18.42 7.77 -4.35
N SER A 58 -19.08 7.74 -3.20
CA SER A 58 -19.12 8.91 -2.30
C SER A 58 -17.73 9.25 -1.74
N LEU A 59 -16.83 8.26 -1.66
CA LEU A 59 -15.42 8.47 -1.33
C LEU A 59 -14.72 9.28 -2.43
N LEU A 60 -14.92 8.93 -3.71
CA LEU A 60 -14.33 9.66 -4.84
C LEU A 60 -14.80 11.12 -4.87
N GLU A 61 -16.12 11.36 -4.70
CA GLU A 61 -16.66 12.72 -4.63
C GLU A 61 -16.08 13.53 -3.47
N SER A 62 -15.88 12.88 -2.33
CA SER A 62 -15.26 13.50 -1.15
C SER A 62 -13.78 13.77 -1.37
N SER A 63 -13.04 12.83 -1.99
CA SER A 63 -11.66 12.99 -2.40
C SER A 63 -11.47 14.21 -3.27
N GLN A 64 -12.23 14.33 -4.35
CA GLN A 64 -12.16 15.47 -5.28
C GLN A 64 -12.38 16.82 -4.60
N ARG A 65 -13.35 16.91 -3.66
CA ARG A 65 -13.63 18.15 -2.91
C ARG A 65 -12.50 18.50 -1.94
N LEU A 66 -11.97 17.53 -1.23
CA LEU A 66 -10.93 17.72 -0.21
C LEU A 66 -9.56 17.93 -0.85
N ARG A 67 -9.29 17.29 -1.99
CA ARG A 67 -8.05 17.48 -2.76
C ARG A 67 -7.86 18.96 -3.11
N ALA A 68 -8.92 19.67 -3.47
CA ALA A 68 -8.84 21.12 -3.75
C ALA A 68 -8.44 21.93 -2.51
N ASP A 69 -8.80 21.51 -1.31
CA ASP A 69 -8.36 22.14 -0.06
C ASP A 69 -6.92 21.75 0.30
N ALA A 70 -6.54 20.47 0.13
CA ALA A 70 -5.18 20.01 0.35
C ALA A 70 -4.18 20.69 -0.60
N ALA A 71 -4.49 20.76 -1.91
CA ALA A 71 -3.63 21.43 -2.88
C ALA A 71 -3.33 22.89 -2.49
N ARG A 72 -4.34 23.64 -2.01
CA ARG A 72 -4.12 25.01 -1.57
C ARG A 72 -3.26 25.13 -0.31
N VAL A 73 -3.25 24.13 0.56
CA VAL A 73 -2.34 24.06 1.71
C VAL A 73 -0.92 23.81 1.22
N ILE A 74 -0.76 22.84 0.34
CA ILE A 74 0.54 22.47 -0.25
C ILE A 74 1.14 23.69 -0.99
N ASP A 75 0.39 24.29 -1.91
CA ASP A 75 0.82 25.49 -2.67
C ASP A 75 1.24 26.63 -1.73
N HIS A 76 0.51 26.81 -0.60
CA HIS A 76 0.82 27.85 0.37
C HIS A 76 2.16 27.57 1.08
N LEU A 77 2.39 26.33 1.51
CA LEU A 77 3.63 25.93 2.19
C LEU A 77 4.83 25.99 1.24
N GLU A 78 4.67 25.54 0.00
CA GLU A 78 5.70 25.65 -1.04
C GLU A 78 6.04 27.11 -1.38
N GLY A 79 5.05 28.00 -1.28
CA GLY A 79 5.23 29.44 -1.41
C GLY A 79 5.91 30.12 -0.21
N GLY A 80 6.30 29.35 0.83
CA GLY A 80 6.93 29.87 2.05
C GLY A 80 5.96 30.35 3.13
N GLY A 81 4.67 29.99 3.03
CA GLY A 81 3.66 30.25 4.06
C GLY A 81 3.80 29.31 5.27
N CYS A 82 2.99 29.53 6.30
CA CYS A 82 3.03 28.80 7.56
C CYS A 82 1.77 27.96 7.80
N LEU A 83 1.95 26.82 8.50
CA LEU A 83 0.83 25.96 8.93
C LEU A 83 -0.10 26.66 9.93
N GLU A 84 0.41 27.66 10.68
CA GLU A 84 -0.29 28.39 11.72
C GLU A 84 -1.23 29.48 11.16
N ASP A 85 -1.20 29.76 9.87
CA ASP A 85 -2.09 30.73 9.25
C ASP A 85 -3.57 30.26 9.38
N ASP A 86 -4.43 31.11 9.92
CA ASP A 86 -5.84 30.79 10.21
C ASP A 86 -6.58 30.11 9.04
N TYR A 87 -6.25 30.52 7.83
CA TYR A 87 -6.80 29.96 6.61
C TYR A 87 -6.32 28.51 6.40
N VAL A 88 -5.03 28.24 6.61
CA VAL A 88 -4.39 26.93 6.46
C VAL A 88 -4.91 25.98 7.54
N VAL A 89 -4.92 26.42 8.81
CA VAL A 89 -5.45 25.63 9.95
C VAL A 89 -6.86 25.12 9.68
N ARG A 90 -7.75 25.96 9.13
CA ARG A 90 -9.13 25.52 8.80
C ARG A 90 -9.16 24.45 7.71
N LYS A 91 -8.30 24.57 6.69
CA LYS A 91 -8.24 23.59 5.60
C LYS A 91 -7.64 22.27 6.05
N VAL A 92 -6.50 22.32 6.75
CA VAL A 92 -5.86 21.14 7.33
C VAL A 92 -6.84 20.37 8.22
N ARG A 93 -7.55 21.05 9.11
CA ARG A 93 -8.57 20.40 9.94
C ARG A 93 -9.64 19.70 9.10
N ARG A 94 -10.17 20.36 8.08
CA ARG A 94 -11.20 19.80 7.21
C ARG A 94 -10.70 18.57 6.42
N VAL A 95 -9.46 18.62 5.93
CA VAL A 95 -8.82 17.47 5.26
C VAL A 95 -8.64 16.32 6.24
N ASN A 96 -8.12 16.58 7.44
CA ASN A 96 -7.92 15.54 8.46
C ASN A 96 -9.25 14.88 8.89
N GLU A 97 -10.32 15.66 9.08
CA GLU A 97 -11.67 15.14 9.34
C GLU A 97 -12.17 14.23 8.20
N GLY A 98 -11.89 14.61 6.95
CA GLY A 98 -12.23 13.81 5.78
C GLY A 98 -11.43 12.50 5.70
N CYS A 99 -10.11 12.55 5.96
CA CYS A 99 -9.26 11.37 6.01
C CYS A 99 -9.70 10.41 7.13
N MET A 100 -10.07 10.93 8.30
CA MET A 100 -10.65 10.09 9.38
C MET A 100 -11.94 9.40 8.94
N SER A 101 -12.81 10.10 8.22
CA SER A 101 -14.05 9.54 7.68
C SER A 101 -13.78 8.44 6.65
N MET A 102 -12.82 8.65 5.75
CA MET A 102 -12.37 7.64 4.77
C MET A 102 -11.84 6.40 5.50
N ASN A 103 -10.96 6.58 6.48
CA ASN A 103 -10.40 5.47 7.27
C ASN A 103 -11.48 4.67 8.01
N ALA A 104 -12.51 5.36 8.57
CA ALA A 104 -13.65 4.71 9.21
C ALA A 104 -14.49 3.92 8.20
N ASN A 105 -14.72 4.45 7.00
CA ASN A 105 -15.44 3.79 5.92
C ASN A 105 -14.72 2.50 5.47
N VAL A 106 -13.43 2.59 5.15
CA VAL A 106 -12.61 1.43 4.76
C VAL A 106 -12.59 0.38 5.88
N GLY A 107 -12.41 0.81 7.13
CA GLY A 107 -12.43 -0.09 8.30
C GLY A 107 -13.77 -0.81 8.47
N ALA A 108 -14.89 -0.13 8.24
CA ALA A 108 -16.23 -0.73 8.29
C ALA A 108 -16.45 -1.75 7.16
N GLN A 109 -16.06 -1.41 5.92
CA GLN A 109 -16.14 -2.33 4.79
C GLN A 109 -15.28 -3.58 5.03
N ALA A 110 -14.02 -3.40 5.47
CA ALA A 110 -13.12 -4.50 5.81
C ALA A 110 -13.70 -5.39 6.91
N SER A 111 -14.17 -4.79 8.00
CA SER A 111 -14.76 -5.52 9.13
C SER A 111 -15.94 -6.39 8.72
N ARG A 112 -16.82 -5.87 7.86
CA ARG A 112 -17.97 -6.62 7.34
C ARG A 112 -17.54 -7.94 6.66
N TRP A 113 -16.50 -7.90 5.85
CA TRP A 113 -16.05 -9.09 5.12
C TRP A 113 -15.19 -10.01 5.96
N LEU A 114 -14.35 -9.46 6.85
CA LEU A 114 -13.59 -10.24 7.82
C LEU A 114 -14.52 -11.02 8.77
N ASP A 115 -15.60 -10.39 9.25
CA ASP A 115 -16.62 -11.05 10.10
C ASP A 115 -17.42 -12.12 9.35
N ALA A 116 -17.49 -12.02 8.01
CA ALA A 116 -18.03 -13.06 7.14
C ALA A 116 -17.02 -14.19 6.84
N GLY A 117 -15.85 -14.19 7.49
CA GLY A 117 -14.79 -15.20 7.31
C GLY A 117 -14.06 -15.09 5.98
N LYS A 118 -14.03 -13.89 5.35
CA LYS A 118 -13.31 -13.65 4.10
C LYS A 118 -11.93 -13.07 4.37
N THR A 119 -10.97 -13.37 3.50
CA THR A 119 -9.75 -12.56 3.41
C THR A 119 -10.06 -11.29 2.62
N VAL A 120 -9.49 -10.17 3.02
CA VAL A 120 -9.76 -8.86 2.39
C VAL A 120 -8.48 -8.34 1.74
N GLY A 121 -8.58 -7.97 0.46
CA GLY A 121 -7.60 -7.15 -0.25
C GLY A 121 -8.18 -5.77 -0.50
N LEU A 122 -7.34 -4.73 -0.51
CA LEU A 122 -7.74 -3.37 -0.83
C LEU A 122 -7.10 -2.95 -2.15
N VAL A 123 -7.92 -2.42 -3.05
CA VAL A 123 -7.47 -1.70 -4.24
C VAL A 123 -7.60 -0.22 -3.92
N GLY A 124 -6.48 0.40 -3.60
CA GLY A 124 -6.47 1.76 -3.07
C GLY A 124 -6.34 2.82 -4.14
N GLY A 125 -6.41 4.02 -3.66
CA GLY A 125 -5.90 5.24 -4.22
C GLY A 125 -4.47 5.46 -3.74
N ASP A 126 -4.25 6.58 -2.98
CA ASP A 126 -2.96 6.86 -2.36
C ASP A 126 -2.67 5.92 -1.16
N HIS A 127 -1.43 5.93 -0.67
CA HIS A 127 -0.99 5.02 0.39
C HIS A 127 -1.58 5.33 1.78
N SER A 128 -2.45 6.34 1.93
CA SER A 128 -3.21 6.55 3.18
C SER A 128 -4.38 5.58 3.34
N THR A 129 -4.86 5.00 2.24
CA THR A 129 -6.12 4.24 2.16
C THR A 129 -6.13 2.91 2.94
N PRO A 130 -5.03 2.13 3.09
CA PRO A 130 -5.04 0.86 3.80
C PRO A 130 -5.17 0.96 5.33
N TYR A 131 -4.99 2.14 5.92
CA TYR A 131 -4.97 2.30 7.38
C TYR A 131 -6.22 1.72 8.07
N GLY A 132 -7.41 1.94 7.49
CA GLY A 132 -8.67 1.39 8.02
C GLY A 132 -8.72 -0.14 8.02
N LEU A 133 -8.21 -0.78 6.97
CA LEU A 133 -8.11 -2.25 6.86
C LEU A 133 -7.09 -2.81 7.87
N ILE A 134 -5.91 -2.20 7.99
CA ILE A 134 -4.87 -2.63 8.93
C ILE A 134 -5.39 -2.55 10.38
N ARG A 135 -6.12 -1.49 10.73
CA ARG A 135 -6.78 -1.40 12.05
C ARG A 135 -7.84 -2.47 12.27
N ALA A 136 -8.63 -2.79 11.24
CA ALA A 136 -9.64 -3.85 11.33
C ALA A 136 -9.01 -5.24 11.54
N LEU A 137 -7.84 -5.50 10.94
CA LEU A 137 -7.03 -6.68 11.19
C LEU A 137 -6.43 -6.68 12.60
N GLY A 138 -5.93 -5.53 13.08
CA GLY A 138 -5.41 -5.39 14.45
C GLY A 138 -6.44 -5.71 15.52
N ALA A 139 -7.74 -5.51 15.26
CA ALA A 139 -8.80 -5.90 16.18
C ALA A 139 -9.08 -7.41 16.22
N ARG A 140 -8.54 -8.21 15.29
CA ARG A 140 -8.82 -9.65 15.10
C ARG A 140 -7.60 -10.55 15.27
N HIS A 141 -6.40 -10.01 15.09
CA HIS A 141 -5.14 -10.73 15.18
C HIS A 141 -4.36 -10.25 16.40
N ALA A 142 -3.86 -11.17 17.22
CA ALA A 142 -3.08 -10.82 18.41
C ALA A 142 -1.74 -10.19 18.07
N ALA A 143 -1.11 -10.64 16.97
CA ALA A 143 0.16 -10.14 16.47
C ALA A 143 0.31 -10.49 14.99
N PHE A 144 0.81 -9.54 14.18
CA PHE A 144 1.17 -9.78 12.78
C PHE A 144 2.29 -8.82 12.34
N GLY A 145 2.88 -9.10 11.19
CA GLY A 145 3.84 -8.20 10.55
C GLY A 145 3.27 -7.52 9.31
N ILE A 146 3.98 -6.51 8.84
CA ILE A 146 3.71 -5.88 7.54
C ILE A 146 4.94 -6.09 6.64
N LEU A 147 4.74 -6.68 5.47
CA LEU A 147 5.67 -6.58 4.36
C LEU A 147 5.29 -5.31 3.59
N HIS A 148 6.08 -4.26 3.78
CA HIS A 148 5.90 -2.94 3.17
C HIS A 148 6.86 -2.84 1.98
N VAL A 149 6.33 -2.92 0.77
CA VAL A 149 7.10 -2.85 -0.49
C VAL A 149 6.81 -1.49 -1.12
N ASP A 150 7.80 -0.61 -1.16
CA ASP A 150 7.60 0.81 -1.39
C ASP A 150 8.93 1.50 -1.74
N ALA A 151 8.88 2.60 -2.50
CA ALA A 151 10.02 3.50 -2.67
C ALA A 151 10.26 4.39 -1.45
N HIS A 152 9.24 4.60 -0.62
CA HIS A 152 9.22 5.51 0.52
C HIS A 152 9.13 4.76 1.87
N CYS A 153 9.47 5.44 2.96
CA CYS A 153 9.32 4.88 4.30
C CYS A 153 7.92 5.06 4.87
N ASP A 154 7.21 6.12 4.47
CA ASP A 154 5.88 6.51 4.95
C ASP A 154 5.81 6.68 6.49
N LEU A 155 6.91 7.17 7.05
CA LEU A 155 7.11 7.34 8.50
C LEU A 155 7.03 8.81 8.94
N ARG A 156 6.50 9.71 8.10
CA ARG A 156 6.35 11.12 8.45
C ARG A 156 5.21 11.34 9.44
N ASP A 157 5.44 12.16 10.45
CA ASP A 157 4.39 12.59 11.37
C ASP A 157 3.65 13.80 10.77
N ALA A 158 2.38 13.62 10.42
CA ALA A 158 1.50 14.67 9.89
C ALA A 158 2.13 15.48 8.73
N TYR A 159 2.54 14.80 7.67
CA TYR A 159 3.17 15.44 6.52
C TYR A 159 2.31 16.60 5.96
N GLU A 160 2.90 17.79 5.85
CA GLU A 160 2.21 19.04 5.43
C GLU A 160 1.01 19.40 6.31
N GLY A 161 0.99 18.96 7.57
CA GLY A 161 -0.12 19.13 8.51
C GLY A 161 -1.23 18.08 8.37
N PHE A 162 -1.13 17.16 7.42
CA PHE A 162 -2.09 16.09 7.23
C PHE A 162 -1.73 14.86 8.04
N GLU A 163 -2.46 14.61 9.12
CA GLU A 163 -2.22 13.50 10.03
C GLU A 163 -2.30 12.12 9.34
N PHE A 164 -3.26 11.96 8.43
CA PHE A 164 -3.43 10.74 7.64
C PHE A 164 -2.99 10.97 6.20
N SER A 165 -1.77 11.46 6.01
CA SER A 165 -1.13 11.60 4.71
C SER A 165 -0.70 10.24 4.14
N HIS A 166 -0.58 10.15 2.80
CA HIS A 166 0.05 9.03 2.11
C HIS A 166 1.46 8.74 2.68
N ALA A 167 2.25 9.77 2.99
CA ALA A 167 3.60 9.65 3.56
C ALA A 167 3.62 9.32 5.08
N SER A 168 2.47 9.06 5.71
CA SER A 168 2.35 8.92 7.17
C SER A 168 1.72 7.58 7.60
N ILE A 169 1.36 6.71 6.66
CA ILE A 169 0.60 5.50 7.01
C ILE A 169 1.36 4.59 7.98
N MET A 170 2.63 4.32 7.74
CA MET A 170 3.42 3.42 8.59
C MET A 170 3.73 4.06 9.95
N PHE A 171 3.86 5.39 10.02
CA PHE A 171 3.93 6.12 11.30
C PHE A 171 2.64 5.92 12.12
N ASN A 172 1.48 6.13 11.52
CA ASN A 172 0.19 5.97 12.18
C ASN A 172 -0.05 4.52 12.61
N VAL A 173 0.33 3.54 11.79
CA VAL A 173 0.25 2.12 12.13
C VAL A 173 1.12 1.79 13.34
N LEU A 174 2.35 2.28 13.40
CA LEU A 174 3.24 2.07 14.56
C LEU A 174 2.66 2.69 15.83
N ARG A 175 2.01 3.85 15.74
CA ARG A 175 1.39 4.54 16.86
C ARG A 175 0.13 3.82 17.37
N ASP A 176 -0.75 3.41 16.46
CA ASP A 176 -2.14 3.08 16.78
C ASP A 176 -2.45 1.58 16.73
N VAL A 177 -1.58 0.76 16.13
CA VAL A 177 -1.80 -0.69 15.94
C VAL A 177 -0.66 -1.49 16.59
N PRO A 178 -0.68 -1.64 17.93
CA PRO A 178 0.39 -2.37 18.63
C PRO A 178 0.49 -3.84 18.24
N GLN A 179 -0.54 -4.41 17.61
CA GLN A 179 -0.53 -5.78 17.08
C GLN A 179 0.41 -5.95 15.88
N VAL A 180 0.78 -4.86 15.20
CA VAL A 180 1.84 -4.89 14.18
C VAL A 180 3.18 -4.95 14.92
N THR A 181 3.74 -6.12 15.04
CA THR A 181 4.98 -6.37 15.80
C THR A 181 6.24 -6.15 14.99
N LYS A 182 6.13 -6.18 13.65
CA LYS A 182 7.25 -5.96 12.74
C LYS A 182 6.77 -5.38 11.40
N ILE A 183 7.51 -4.41 10.89
CA ILE A 183 7.40 -3.90 9.51
C ILE A 183 8.72 -4.20 8.81
N ALA A 184 8.69 -4.97 7.74
CA ALA A 184 9.81 -5.15 6.83
C ALA A 184 9.61 -4.20 5.63
N GLN A 185 10.38 -3.11 5.60
CA GLN A 185 10.39 -2.15 4.50
C GLN A 185 11.34 -2.60 3.41
N VAL A 186 10.88 -2.70 2.17
CA VAL A 186 11.64 -3.24 1.05
C VAL A 186 11.61 -2.27 -0.13
N ALA A 187 12.77 -2.02 -0.71
CA ALA A 187 13.02 -1.16 -1.87
C ALA A 187 12.93 0.36 -1.57
N VAL A 188 12.86 0.76 -0.31
CA VAL A 188 12.85 2.18 0.08
C VAL A 188 14.13 2.88 -0.38
N ARG A 189 13.99 4.09 -0.96
CA ARG A 189 15.10 4.82 -1.57
C ARG A 189 14.96 6.33 -1.55
N ASP A 190 13.78 6.85 -1.15
CA ASP A 190 13.56 8.28 -0.89
C ASP A 190 12.89 8.47 0.48
N PHE A 191 13.64 9.00 1.44
CA PHE A 191 13.20 9.20 2.82
C PHE A 191 14.05 10.26 3.53
N SER A 192 13.49 10.90 4.56
CA SER A 192 14.15 11.91 5.35
C SER A 192 15.05 11.31 6.44
N GLU A 193 15.97 12.12 6.98
CA GLU A 193 16.81 11.72 8.14
C GLU A 193 15.97 11.35 9.36
N SER A 194 14.84 12.03 9.58
CA SER A 194 13.92 11.72 10.70
C SER A 194 13.25 10.37 10.55
N GLU A 195 12.85 9.99 9.33
CA GLU A 195 12.30 8.67 9.04
C GLU A 195 13.34 7.58 9.22
N ALA A 196 14.58 7.79 8.74
CA ALA A 196 15.69 6.88 8.97
C ALA A 196 15.98 6.67 10.46
N ALA A 197 15.99 7.76 11.24
CA ALA A 197 16.20 7.71 12.69
C ALA A 197 15.07 6.95 13.42
N LEU A 198 13.81 7.17 13.02
CA LEU A 198 12.66 6.44 13.55
C LEU A 198 12.75 4.95 13.20
N ALA A 199 13.07 4.61 11.95
CA ALA A 199 13.24 3.23 11.53
C ALA A 199 14.31 2.50 12.33
N ALA A 200 15.47 3.15 12.53
CA ALA A 200 16.59 2.59 13.29
C ALA A 200 16.29 2.41 14.80
N SER A 201 15.51 3.32 15.39
CA SER A 201 15.25 3.32 16.85
C SER A 201 14.00 2.53 17.27
N SER A 202 13.07 2.30 16.36
CA SER A 202 11.76 1.73 16.67
C SER A 202 11.80 0.28 17.18
N GLY A 203 12.81 -0.51 16.82
CA GLY A 203 12.87 -1.96 17.10
C GLY A 203 11.81 -2.80 16.37
N ARG A 204 10.75 -2.16 15.85
CA ARG A 204 9.67 -2.79 15.09
C ARG A 204 9.86 -2.70 13.57
N ILE A 205 10.87 -1.99 13.08
CA ILE A 205 11.16 -1.85 11.65
C ILE A 205 12.42 -2.61 11.30
N ALA A 206 12.43 -3.26 10.15
CA ALA A 206 13.60 -3.78 9.46
C ALA A 206 13.61 -3.20 8.05
N THR A 207 14.60 -2.40 7.71
CA THR A 207 14.70 -1.73 6.43
C THR A 207 15.68 -2.47 5.51
N PHE A 208 15.22 -2.80 4.32
CA PHE A 208 15.97 -3.39 3.22
C PHE A 208 15.92 -2.38 2.05
N ASP A 209 16.76 -1.34 2.15
CA ASP A 209 16.78 -0.26 1.18
C ASP A 209 17.28 -0.73 -0.20
N ASP A 210 16.80 -0.04 -1.25
CA ASP A 210 17.04 -0.43 -2.64
C ASP A 210 18.54 -0.48 -3.00
N LEU A 211 19.31 0.50 -2.54
CA LEU A 211 20.76 0.55 -2.82
C LEU A 211 21.49 -0.63 -2.16
N SER A 212 21.15 -0.97 -0.92
CA SER A 212 21.74 -2.11 -0.21
C SER A 212 21.39 -3.44 -0.88
N LEU A 213 20.13 -3.60 -1.32
CA LEU A 213 19.68 -4.78 -2.09
C LEU A 213 20.44 -4.90 -3.42
N ALA A 214 20.56 -3.81 -4.18
CA ALA A 214 21.31 -3.76 -5.43
C ALA A 214 22.81 -4.06 -5.20
N ALA A 215 23.41 -3.45 -4.18
CA ALA A 215 24.82 -3.67 -3.85
C ALA A 215 25.11 -5.13 -3.46
N ALA A 216 24.17 -5.81 -2.78
CA ALA A 216 24.30 -7.24 -2.47
C ALA A 216 24.28 -8.10 -3.76
N LEU A 217 23.37 -7.79 -4.71
CA LEU A 217 23.36 -8.44 -6.03
C LEU A 217 24.67 -8.22 -6.78
N PHE A 218 25.23 -7.01 -6.76
CA PHE A 218 26.52 -6.72 -7.42
C PHE A 218 27.70 -7.47 -6.80
N ARG A 219 27.61 -7.84 -5.52
CA ARG A 219 28.58 -8.70 -4.84
C ARG A 219 28.35 -10.20 -5.07
N GLY A 220 27.33 -10.58 -5.84
CA GLY A 220 27.02 -11.97 -6.18
C GLY A 220 26.06 -12.68 -5.22
N GLU A 221 25.46 -11.98 -4.27
CA GLU A 221 24.36 -12.52 -3.47
C GLU A 221 23.12 -12.70 -4.35
N THR A 222 22.43 -13.82 -4.20
CA THR A 222 21.24 -14.09 -5.02
C THR A 222 20.03 -13.32 -4.47
N TRP A 223 19.12 -12.92 -5.35
CA TRP A 223 17.84 -12.34 -4.94
C TRP A 223 17.04 -13.27 -4.01
N ASP A 224 17.09 -14.56 -4.26
CA ASP A 224 16.43 -15.56 -3.43
C ASP A 224 16.97 -15.59 -1.98
N ALA A 225 18.28 -15.41 -1.77
CA ALA A 225 18.86 -15.28 -0.44
C ALA A 225 18.39 -14.00 0.27
N GLN A 226 18.34 -12.88 -0.43
CA GLN A 226 17.84 -11.62 0.11
C GLN A 226 16.35 -11.71 0.46
N CYS A 227 15.52 -12.32 -0.39
CA CYS A 227 14.10 -12.57 -0.09
C CYS A 227 13.93 -13.40 1.19
N ARG A 228 14.78 -14.42 1.41
CA ARG A 228 14.73 -15.17 2.67
C ARG A 228 15.06 -14.30 3.88
N CYS A 229 16.09 -13.47 3.81
CA CYS A 229 16.43 -12.54 4.88
C CYS A 229 15.27 -11.56 5.20
N ILE A 230 14.63 -11.02 4.16
CA ILE A 230 13.46 -10.15 4.32
C ILE A 230 12.33 -10.90 5.02
N VAL A 231 11.99 -12.08 4.52
CA VAL A 231 10.90 -12.90 5.05
C VAL A 231 11.18 -13.33 6.49
N ASP A 232 12.41 -13.68 6.83
CA ASP A 232 12.80 -14.11 8.19
C ASP A 232 12.66 -13.00 9.25
N ALA A 233 12.62 -11.72 8.83
CA ALA A 233 12.31 -10.62 9.72
C ALA A 233 10.82 -10.54 10.14
N LEU A 234 9.93 -11.26 9.44
CA LEU A 234 8.47 -11.17 9.63
C LEU A 234 7.94 -12.31 10.53
N PRO A 235 6.86 -12.08 11.30
CA PRO A 235 6.17 -13.13 12.05
C PRO A 235 5.37 -14.06 11.13
N GLN A 236 4.62 -15.00 11.73
CA GLN A 236 3.84 -16.02 11.01
C GLN A 236 2.67 -15.45 10.19
N GLU A 237 2.00 -14.42 10.71
CA GLU A 237 0.91 -13.73 10.04
C GLU A 237 1.42 -12.40 9.46
N VAL A 238 1.14 -12.14 8.18
CA VAL A 238 1.68 -10.99 7.47
C VAL A 238 0.59 -10.28 6.67
N TYR A 239 0.51 -8.98 6.82
CA TYR A 239 -0.17 -8.09 5.89
C TYR A 239 0.83 -7.63 4.82
N VAL A 240 0.43 -7.62 3.55
CA VAL A 240 1.28 -7.11 2.48
C VAL A 240 0.76 -5.74 2.05
N SER A 241 1.55 -4.69 2.28
CA SER A 241 1.29 -3.35 1.78
C SER A 241 2.17 -3.13 0.56
N PHE A 242 1.55 -2.97 -0.61
CA PHE A 242 2.26 -2.89 -1.87
C PHE A 242 2.00 -1.56 -2.57
N ASP A 243 2.97 -0.66 -2.46
CA ASP A 243 3.04 0.52 -3.29
C ASP A 243 3.60 0.16 -4.66
N ILE A 244 2.94 0.61 -5.73
CA ILE A 244 3.37 0.30 -7.09
C ILE A 244 4.69 0.99 -7.45
N ASP A 245 5.02 2.09 -6.77
CA ASP A 245 6.25 2.85 -7.01
C ASP A 245 7.51 2.14 -6.46
N ALA A 246 7.33 1.08 -5.67
CA ALA A 246 8.42 0.16 -5.32
C ALA A 246 9.07 -0.48 -6.57
N LEU A 247 8.31 -0.59 -7.65
CA LEU A 247 8.80 -1.13 -8.91
C LEU A 247 9.68 -0.11 -9.66
N THR A 248 10.42 -0.62 -10.65
CA THR A 248 11.15 0.26 -11.56
C THR A 248 10.19 1.13 -12.37
N PHE A 249 10.60 2.37 -12.66
CA PHE A 249 9.79 3.43 -13.26
C PHE A 249 9.00 3.00 -14.51
N GLU A 250 9.57 2.15 -15.35
CA GLU A 250 8.92 1.67 -16.58
C GLU A 250 7.68 0.78 -16.32
N ASN A 251 7.49 0.29 -15.11
CA ASN A 251 6.33 -0.51 -14.74
C ASN A 251 5.11 0.33 -14.35
N CYS A 252 5.34 1.52 -13.78
CA CYS A 252 4.27 2.44 -13.40
C CYS A 252 4.75 3.90 -13.53
N PRO A 253 4.92 4.41 -14.76
CA PRO A 253 5.56 5.70 -15.01
C PRO A 253 4.75 6.92 -14.52
N HIS A 254 3.44 6.76 -14.26
CA HIS A 254 2.58 7.85 -13.84
C HIS A 254 2.22 7.79 -12.34
N THR A 255 2.83 6.89 -11.56
CA THR A 255 2.65 6.91 -10.09
C THR A 255 2.91 8.29 -9.50
N GLY A 256 2.28 8.60 -8.37
CA GLY A 256 2.28 9.96 -7.81
C GLY A 256 3.68 10.51 -7.51
N THR A 257 4.56 9.70 -6.98
CA THR A 257 5.92 10.09 -6.54
C THR A 257 6.99 9.11 -7.05
N PRO A 258 7.24 9.06 -8.36
CA PRO A 258 8.17 8.10 -8.93
C PRO A 258 9.62 8.38 -8.52
N VAL A 259 10.35 7.34 -8.11
CA VAL A 259 11.77 7.42 -7.74
C VAL A 259 12.58 6.43 -8.58
N SER A 260 13.73 6.85 -9.11
CA SER A 260 14.63 5.97 -9.89
C SER A 260 15.20 4.85 -9.05
N GLY A 261 15.37 3.66 -9.63
CA GLY A 261 15.74 2.40 -8.94
C GLY A 261 14.54 1.48 -8.82
N GLY A 262 14.50 0.66 -7.81
CA GLY A 262 13.38 -0.20 -7.50
C GLY A 262 13.47 -1.63 -8.01
N LEU A 263 12.47 -2.43 -7.67
CA LEU A 263 12.39 -3.83 -8.02
C LEU A 263 11.84 -4.00 -9.45
N THR A 264 12.36 -4.95 -10.18
CA THR A 264 11.64 -5.45 -11.36
C THR A 264 10.36 -6.16 -10.90
N PHE A 265 9.34 -6.20 -11.77
CA PHE A 265 8.10 -6.92 -11.49
C PHE A 265 8.34 -8.37 -11.01
N ASN A 266 9.28 -9.07 -11.66
CA ASN A 266 9.59 -10.46 -11.30
C ASN A 266 10.33 -10.59 -9.95
N GLN A 267 11.12 -9.59 -9.54
CA GLN A 267 11.72 -9.58 -8.19
C GLN A 267 10.63 -9.43 -7.12
N ALA A 268 9.67 -8.54 -7.32
CA ALA A 268 8.54 -8.39 -6.40
C ALA A 268 7.70 -9.68 -6.31
N VAL A 269 7.38 -10.29 -7.45
CA VAL A 269 6.64 -11.57 -7.49
C VAL A 269 7.41 -12.68 -6.79
N TRP A 270 8.73 -12.77 -6.95
CA TRP A 270 9.56 -13.76 -6.28
C TRP A 270 9.61 -13.57 -4.76
N LEU A 271 9.61 -12.32 -4.30
CA LEU A 271 9.53 -12.00 -2.87
C LEU A 271 8.19 -12.49 -2.27
N LEU A 272 7.07 -12.22 -2.95
CA LEU A 272 5.74 -12.70 -2.53
C LEU A 272 5.66 -14.23 -2.50
N ASP A 273 6.21 -14.91 -3.50
CA ASP A 273 6.25 -16.38 -3.53
C ASP A 273 7.17 -16.95 -2.42
N THR A 274 8.28 -16.28 -2.13
CA THR A 274 9.16 -16.66 -1.02
C THR A 274 8.46 -16.53 0.33
N LEU A 275 7.68 -15.45 0.53
CA LEU A 275 6.86 -15.29 1.72
C LEU A 275 5.90 -16.48 1.89
N THR A 276 5.17 -16.85 0.85
CA THR A 276 4.21 -17.95 0.89
C THR A 276 4.90 -19.31 1.09
N ARG A 277 5.99 -19.58 0.37
CA ARG A 277 6.77 -20.82 0.52
C ARG A 277 7.41 -20.99 1.89
N SER A 278 7.62 -19.92 2.63
CA SER A 278 8.12 -19.96 4.00
C SER A 278 7.12 -20.53 5.01
N GLY A 279 5.86 -20.73 4.59
CA GLY A 279 4.76 -21.16 5.45
C GLY A 279 4.06 -20.00 6.19
N ARG A 280 4.46 -18.74 5.93
CA ARG A 280 3.78 -17.57 6.49
C ARG A 280 2.43 -17.36 5.80
N ARG A 281 1.46 -16.88 6.57
CA ARG A 281 0.09 -16.66 6.14
C ARG A 281 -0.14 -15.18 5.83
N ILE A 282 -0.59 -14.88 4.61
CA ILE A 282 -1.00 -13.52 4.22
C ILE A 282 -2.45 -13.33 4.69
N ILE A 283 -2.64 -12.43 5.67
CA ILE A 283 -3.94 -12.17 6.30
C ILE A 283 -4.76 -11.07 5.59
N GLY A 284 -4.14 -10.34 4.69
CA GLY A 284 -4.72 -9.27 3.89
C GLY A 284 -3.62 -8.54 3.14
N PHE A 285 -4.00 -7.70 2.19
CA PHE A 285 -3.05 -6.91 1.41
C PHE A 285 -3.71 -5.65 0.84
N ASP A 286 -2.88 -4.75 0.32
CA ASP A 286 -3.29 -3.65 -0.54
C ASP A 286 -2.42 -3.54 -1.81
N VAL A 287 -2.93 -2.81 -2.79
CA VAL A 287 -2.21 -2.24 -3.94
C VAL A 287 -2.60 -0.77 -4.03
N VAL A 288 -1.61 0.11 -3.98
CA VAL A 288 -1.81 1.57 -3.89
C VAL A 288 -0.92 2.32 -4.88
N GLU A 289 -1.14 3.63 -4.99
CA GLU A 289 -0.38 4.61 -5.78
C GLU A 289 -0.35 4.34 -7.30
N VAL A 290 -1.21 3.47 -7.80
CA VAL A 290 -1.40 3.33 -9.24
C VAL A 290 -2.11 4.57 -9.75
N CYS A 291 -1.47 5.34 -10.66
CA CYS A 291 -2.08 6.49 -11.31
C CYS A 291 -2.34 6.18 -12.78
N PRO A 292 -3.58 5.84 -13.16
CA PRO A 292 -3.88 5.54 -14.56
C PRO A 292 -3.81 6.81 -15.41
N ALA A 293 -3.00 6.79 -16.48
CA ALA A 293 -2.94 7.87 -17.43
C ALA A 293 -4.08 7.75 -18.48
N PRO A 294 -4.61 8.88 -18.97
CA PRO A 294 -5.74 8.87 -19.91
C PRO A 294 -5.46 8.14 -21.23
N ASP A 295 -4.25 8.25 -21.73
CA ASP A 295 -3.85 7.77 -23.05
C ASP A 295 -2.94 6.52 -23.01
N GLU A 296 -2.56 6.08 -21.81
CA GLU A 296 -1.68 4.92 -21.60
C GLU A 296 -2.27 3.95 -20.58
N ARG A 297 -2.12 2.66 -20.83
CA ARG A 297 -2.71 1.61 -20.00
C ARG A 297 -1.69 0.88 -19.13
N ILE A 298 -0.41 1.26 -19.20
CA ILE A 298 0.67 0.50 -18.57
C ILE A 298 0.48 0.41 -17.05
N ASP A 299 0.13 1.53 -16.40
CA ASP A 299 -0.06 1.58 -14.95
C ASP A 299 -1.20 0.67 -14.49
N ALA A 300 -2.37 0.77 -15.13
CA ALA A 300 -3.52 -0.07 -14.83
C ALA A 300 -3.23 -1.56 -15.12
N ILE A 301 -2.52 -1.87 -16.20
CA ILE A 301 -2.10 -3.25 -16.54
C ILE A 301 -1.14 -3.80 -15.48
N THR A 302 -0.15 -3.01 -15.05
CA THR A 302 0.79 -3.42 -14.02
C THR A 302 0.09 -3.60 -12.69
N GLY A 303 -0.77 -2.65 -12.30
CA GLY A 303 -1.59 -2.74 -11.08
C GLY A 303 -2.47 -4.00 -11.07
N ALA A 304 -3.17 -4.29 -12.18
CA ALA A 304 -4.01 -5.47 -12.31
C ALA A 304 -3.21 -6.79 -12.21
N ARG A 305 -2.01 -6.84 -12.80
CA ARG A 305 -1.14 -8.02 -12.72
C ARG A 305 -0.56 -8.21 -11.33
N MET A 306 -0.19 -7.12 -10.63
CA MET A 306 0.28 -7.20 -9.25
C MET A 306 -0.87 -7.61 -8.31
N LEU A 307 -2.05 -7.03 -8.49
CA LEU A 307 -3.26 -7.42 -7.76
C LEU A 307 -3.54 -8.93 -7.92
N TRP A 308 -3.43 -9.46 -9.15
CA TRP A 308 -3.58 -10.89 -9.41
C TRP A 308 -2.55 -11.73 -8.66
N LYS A 309 -1.28 -11.32 -8.63
CA LYS A 309 -0.21 -12.01 -7.88
C LYS A 309 -0.49 -12.01 -6.38
N LEU A 310 -0.90 -10.87 -5.83
CA LEU A 310 -1.27 -10.76 -4.41
C LEU A 310 -2.48 -11.64 -4.06
N CYS A 311 -3.52 -11.65 -4.88
CA CYS A 311 -4.67 -12.54 -4.73
C CYS A 311 -4.24 -14.02 -4.73
N GLY A 312 -3.41 -14.40 -5.70
CA GLY A 312 -2.91 -15.76 -5.85
C GLY A 312 -2.09 -16.22 -4.66
N GLN A 313 -1.11 -15.43 -4.24
CA GLN A 313 -0.25 -15.75 -3.11
C GLN A 313 -1.00 -15.74 -1.78
N THR A 314 -1.95 -14.82 -1.61
CA THR A 314 -2.82 -14.78 -0.43
C THR A 314 -3.65 -16.06 -0.31
N LEU A 315 -4.36 -16.45 -1.37
CA LEU A 315 -5.15 -17.67 -1.38
C LEU A 315 -4.27 -18.91 -1.16
N LYS A 316 -3.12 -18.99 -1.83
CA LYS A 316 -2.14 -20.09 -1.65
C LYS A 316 -1.66 -20.20 -0.21
N SER A 317 -1.31 -19.07 0.45
CA SER A 317 -0.81 -19.06 1.83
C SER A 317 -1.88 -19.46 2.86
N ASN A 318 -3.16 -19.44 2.49
CA ASN A 318 -4.30 -19.87 3.29
C ASN A 318 -4.85 -21.24 2.88
N GLU A 319 -4.07 -22.06 2.15
CA GLU A 319 -4.38 -23.47 1.94
C GLU A 319 -4.12 -24.23 3.24
N SER A 320 -5.19 -24.78 3.83
CA SER A 320 -5.15 -25.62 5.04
C SER A 320 -4.78 -27.05 4.74
#